data_e362c10ea7c1926e9373294a2315ff02
#
_entry.id   e362c10ea7c1926e9373294a2315ff02
#
_cell.length_a   1.000
_cell.length_b   1.000
_cell.length_c   1.000
_cell.angle_alpha   90.00
_cell.angle_beta   90.00
_cell.angle_gamma   90.00
#
_symmetry.space_group_name_H-M   'P 1'
#
loop_
_entity.id
_entity.type
_entity.pdbx_description
1 polymer ?
#
loop_
_entity_poly.entity_id
_entity_poly.type
_entity_poly.pdbx_seq_one_letter_code
_entity_poly.pdbx_strand_id
1 'polypeptide(L)'
;MKRSVLRALLSGAYGLAWLAARPVLCRHKRLQEGFPQRLVPYGWPGSALGMETGDGSASSHTRSDIWLQAASGGEAYLVWELLAHLAVLCEKQGTPEPLRVLATTWTRQGLDILQDMSGKLHEKHPWLSVRSAFFPLDAPK
;
A
#
# COMPACT_ATOMS: atom_id res chain seq x y z
N MET A 1 -8.33 -34.59 -6.82
CA MET A 1 -7.14 -34.51 -7.73
C MET A 1 -7.25 -33.41 -8.80
N LYS A 2 -8.39 -33.23 -9.49
CA LYS A 2 -8.48 -32.24 -10.63
C LYS A 2 -8.22 -30.76 -10.26
N ARG A 3 -8.62 -30.30 -9.07
CA ARG A 3 -8.46 -28.87 -8.65
C ARG A 3 -7.00 -28.46 -8.35
N SER A 4 -6.17 -29.37 -7.84
CA SER A 4 -4.75 -29.09 -7.57
C SER A 4 -3.93 -28.97 -8.84
N VAL A 5 -4.19 -29.84 -9.82
CA VAL A 5 -3.53 -29.80 -11.13
C VAL A 5 -3.88 -28.52 -11.89
N LEU A 6 -5.16 -28.13 -11.89
CA LEU A 6 -5.59 -26.87 -12.51
C LEU A 6 -4.93 -25.65 -11.87
N ARG A 7 -4.84 -25.62 -10.55
CA ARG A 7 -4.14 -24.51 -9.83
C ARG A 7 -2.65 -24.47 -10.21
N ALA A 8 -1.98 -25.62 -10.27
CA ALA A 8 -0.57 -25.67 -10.66
C ALA A 8 -0.35 -25.19 -12.10
N LEU A 9 -1.22 -25.57 -13.03
CA LEU A 9 -1.16 -25.12 -14.43
C LEU A 9 -1.42 -23.60 -14.54
N LEU A 10 -2.42 -23.08 -13.82
CA LEU A 10 -2.72 -21.64 -13.82
C LEU A 10 -1.57 -20.83 -13.19
N SER A 11 -0.98 -21.32 -12.09
CA SER A 11 0.19 -20.66 -11.47
C SER A 11 1.40 -20.68 -12.41
N GLY A 12 1.64 -21.79 -13.11
CA GLY A 12 2.72 -21.90 -14.10
C GLY A 12 2.51 -20.95 -15.28
N ALA A 13 1.30 -20.93 -15.85
CA ALA A 13 0.96 -20.02 -16.95
C ALA A 13 1.08 -18.53 -16.52
N TYR A 14 0.63 -18.21 -15.32
CA TYR A 14 0.77 -16.87 -14.74
C TYR A 14 2.24 -16.50 -14.55
N GLY A 15 3.07 -17.40 -14.01
CA GLY A 15 4.51 -17.18 -13.85
C GLY A 15 5.23 -16.94 -15.18
N LEU A 16 4.89 -17.70 -16.23
CA LEU A 16 5.44 -17.50 -17.58
C LEU A 16 5.00 -16.15 -18.18
N ALA A 17 3.72 -15.82 -18.07
CA ALA A 17 3.19 -14.52 -18.51
C ALA A 17 3.87 -13.36 -17.78
N TRP A 18 4.11 -13.49 -16.48
CA TRP A 18 4.82 -12.51 -15.67
C TRP A 18 6.29 -12.34 -16.14
N LEU A 19 7.01 -13.43 -16.37
CA LEU A 19 8.38 -13.40 -16.88
C LEU A 19 8.47 -12.69 -18.22
N ALA A 20 7.52 -12.92 -19.12
CA ALA A 20 7.45 -12.26 -20.42
C ALA A 20 7.07 -10.76 -20.29
N ALA A 21 6.17 -10.41 -19.37
CA ALA A 21 5.74 -9.04 -19.16
C ALA A 21 6.77 -8.19 -18.42
N ARG A 22 7.58 -8.79 -17.54
CA ARG A 22 8.53 -8.10 -16.67
C ARG A 22 9.45 -7.11 -17.40
N PRO A 23 10.12 -7.44 -18.53
CA PRO A 23 10.99 -6.48 -19.23
C PRO A 23 10.23 -5.28 -19.79
N VAL A 24 8.96 -5.45 -20.17
CA VAL A 24 8.09 -4.38 -20.64
C VAL A 24 7.67 -3.50 -19.46
N LEU A 25 7.26 -4.11 -18.36
CA LEU A 25 6.87 -3.40 -17.13
C LEU A 25 8.03 -2.60 -16.55
N CYS A 26 9.25 -3.17 -16.52
CA CYS A 26 10.45 -2.47 -16.06
C CYS A 26 10.81 -1.25 -16.89
N ARG A 27 10.47 -1.24 -18.19
CA ARG A 27 10.76 -0.13 -19.11
C ARG A 27 9.64 0.90 -19.19
N HIS A 28 8.47 0.60 -18.63
CA HIS A 28 7.35 1.52 -18.65
C HIS A 28 7.61 2.70 -17.70
N LYS A 29 7.66 3.93 -18.23
CA LYS A 29 8.04 5.16 -17.50
C LYS A 29 7.34 5.32 -16.14
N ARG A 30 6.04 5.04 -16.07
CA ARG A 30 5.26 5.19 -14.81
C ARG A 30 5.56 4.12 -13.78
N LEU A 31 6.09 2.96 -14.20
CA LEU A 31 6.38 1.85 -13.30
C LEU A 31 7.86 1.79 -12.90
N GLN A 32 8.76 2.41 -13.68
CA GLN A 32 10.20 2.48 -13.37
C GLN A 32 10.44 3.09 -11.99
N GLU A 33 9.72 4.16 -11.68
CA GLU A 33 9.79 4.80 -10.38
C GLU A 33 9.19 3.89 -9.31
N GLY A 34 10.03 3.45 -8.38
CA GLY A 34 9.63 2.57 -7.29
C GLY A 34 9.35 1.11 -7.71
N PHE A 35 9.79 0.68 -8.90
CA PHE A 35 9.56 -0.69 -9.38
C PHE A 35 10.04 -1.77 -8.38
N PRO A 36 11.23 -1.66 -7.76
CA PRO A 36 11.65 -2.60 -6.73
C PRO A 36 10.70 -2.64 -5.53
N GLN A 37 10.18 -1.49 -5.10
CA GLN A 37 9.23 -1.40 -3.98
C GLN A 37 7.88 -2.05 -4.29
N ARG A 38 7.50 -2.13 -5.58
CA ARG A 38 6.25 -2.75 -6.02
C ARG A 38 6.33 -4.26 -6.12
N LEU A 39 7.51 -4.79 -6.40
CA LEU A 39 7.74 -6.23 -6.60
C LEU A 39 7.96 -6.99 -5.32
N VAL A 40 8.37 -6.31 -4.27
CA VAL A 40 8.87 -6.97 -3.06
C VAL A 40 7.79 -6.96 -1.99
N PRO A 41 7.17 -8.12 -1.72
CA PRO A 41 6.34 -8.28 -0.53
C PRO A 41 7.08 -7.83 0.75
N TYR A 42 8.40 -7.96 0.77
CA TYR A 42 9.26 -7.64 1.92
C TYR A 42 9.65 -6.15 2.06
N GLY A 43 9.55 -5.35 1.02
CA GLY A 43 9.85 -3.91 1.06
C GLY A 43 8.61 -3.02 1.13
N TRP A 44 7.44 -3.61 0.97
CA TRP A 44 6.19 -2.89 1.05
C TRP A 44 5.82 -2.64 2.52
N PRO A 45 5.39 -1.44 2.92
CA PRO A 45 4.95 -1.20 4.29
C PRO A 45 3.86 -2.14 4.75
N GLY A 46 3.14 -2.76 3.79
CA GLY A 46 2.20 -3.84 4.03
C GLY A 46 2.84 -5.19 4.31
N SER A 47 4.04 -5.50 3.82
CA SER A 47 4.68 -6.80 4.09
C SER A 47 5.50 -6.81 5.38
N ALA A 48 5.98 -5.66 5.81
CA ALA A 48 6.28 -5.47 7.23
C ALA A 48 5.04 -5.67 8.10
N LEU A 49 3.86 -5.78 7.49
CA LEU A 49 2.53 -5.97 8.09
C LEU A 49 2.19 -7.40 8.44
N GLY A 50 2.99 -8.38 8.13
CA GLY A 50 2.53 -9.75 8.34
C GLY A 50 3.57 -10.84 8.30
N MET A 51 4.85 -10.56 8.17
CA MET A 51 5.85 -11.59 8.37
C MET A 51 6.42 -11.50 9.78
N GLU A 52 5.82 -12.27 10.64
CA GLU A 52 6.45 -12.74 11.86
C GLU A 52 7.78 -13.41 11.47
N THR A 53 8.88 -12.67 11.57
CA THR A 53 10.14 -13.31 11.89
C THR A 53 9.94 -13.90 13.28
N GLY A 54 10.03 -15.20 13.40
CA GLY A 54 9.57 -16.05 14.49
C GLY A 54 10.10 -15.81 15.91
N ASP A 55 10.14 -14.57 16.36
CA ASP A 55 10.50 -14.22 17.74
C ASP A 55 9.34 -13.67 18.57
N GLY A 56 8.10 -13.88 18.13
CA GLY A 56 6.91 -13.66 18.97
C GLY A 56 6.61 -12.21 19.37
N SER A 57 7.40 -11.23 18.89
CA SER A 57 7.17 -9.81 19.10
C SER A 57 6.50 -9.21 17.87
N ALA A 58 5.26 -9.59 17.60
CA ALA A 58 4.41 -8.90 16.64
C ALA A 58 4.18 -7.47 17.15
N SER A 59 5.01 -6.52 16.71
CA SER A 59 4.79 -5.13 17.01
C SER A 59 3.44 -4.73 16.41
N SER A 60 2.55 -4.20 17.23
CA SER A 60 1.21 -3.71 16.86
C SER A 60 1.23 -2.64 15.76
N HIS A 61 2.42 -2.24 15.31
CA HIS A 61 2.66 -1.22 14.30
C HIS A 61 2.44 -1.66 12.84
N THR A 62 2.12 -2.91 12.61
CA THR A 62 2.09 -3.49 11.27
C THR A 62 0.71 -3.56 10.62
N ARG A 63 -0.36 -3.47 11.39
CA ARG A 63 -1.74 -3.56 10.90
C ARG A 63 -2.25 -2.20 10.42
N SER A 64 -2.88 -2.16 9.26
CA SER A 64 -3.67 -1.01 8.81
C SER A 64 -5.14 -1.31 8.97
N ASP A 65 -5.89 -0.33 9.47
CA ASP A 65 -7.33 -0.43 9.69
C ASP A 65 -8.09 -0.04 8.40
N ILE A 66 -7.51 0.88 7.62
CA ILE A 66 -8.03 1.34 6.33
C ILE A 66 -6.92 1.31 5.28
N TRP A 67 -7.27 0.87 4.08
CA TRP A 67 -6.42 0.97 2.90
C TRP A 67 -7.12 1.83 1.84
N LEU A 68 -6.45 2.90 1.41
CA LEU A 68 -6.89 3.80 0.37
C LEU A 68 -5.92 3.73 -0.81
N GLN A 69 -6.47 3.81 -2.03
CA GLN A 69 -5.69 3.78 -3.24
C GLN A 69 -5.98 5.01 -4.09
N ALA A 70 -4.92 5.69 -4.52
CA ALA A 70 -4.95 6.80 -5.46
C ALA A 70 -4.19 6.42 -6.74
N ALA A 71 -4.80 6.45 -7.91
CA ALA A 71 -4.13 6.14 -9.16
C ALA A 71 -3.28 7.30 -9.70
N SER A 72 -3.52 8.52 -9.23
CA SER A 72 -2.91 9.75 -9.73
C SER A 72 -2.65 10.77 -8.61
N GLY A 73 -1.93 11.85 -8.93
CA GLY A 73 -1.75 12.97 -8.02
C GLY A 73 -3.07 13.66 -7.64
N GLY A 74 -4.00 13.82 -8.59
CA GLY A 74 -5.32 14.38 -8.30
C GLY A 74 -6.10 13.55 -7.29
N GLU A 75 -6.09 12.22 -7.45
CA GLU A 75 -6.75 11.32 -6.50
C GLU A 75 -6.04 11.30 -5.13
N ALA A 76 -4.73 11.52 -5.08
CA ALA A 76 -4.01 11.67 -3.83
C ALA A 76 -4.52 12.88 -3.01
N TYR A 77 -4.87 13.98 -3.67
CA TYR A 77 -5.53 15.11 -3.00
C TYR A 77 -6.93 14.75 -2.49
N LEU A 78 -7.69 13.93 -3.23
CA LEU A 78 -9.00 13.46 -2.74
C LEU A 78 -8.86 12.56 -1.52
N VAL A 79 -7.82 11.71 -1.47
CA VAL A 79 -7.50 10.92 -0.27
C VAL A 79 -7.21 11.85 0.91
N TRP A 80 -6.50 12.94 0.68
CA TRP A 80 -6.26 13.95 1.72
C TRP A 80 -7.56 14.53 2.27
N GLU A 81 -8.35 15.12 1.39
CA GLU A 81 -9.61 15.74 1.78
C GLU A 81 -10.49 14.76 2.58
N LEU A 82 -10.55 13.50 2.09
CA LEU A 82 -11.29 12.44 2.78
C LEU A 82 -10.76 12.21 4.21
N LEU A 83 -9.44 12.08 4.38
CA LEU A 83 -8.84 11.83 5.68
C LEU A 83 -8.95 13.04 6.62
N ALA A 84 -8.82 14.26 6.08
CA ALA A 84 -9.00 15.47 6.86
C ALA A 84 -10.45 15.61 7.38
N HIS A 85 -11.44 15.32 6.53
CA HIS A 85 -12.83 15.31 6.94
C HIS A 85 -13.15 14.20 7.94
N LEU A 86 -12.62 13.00 7.71
CA LEU A 86 -12.75 11.87 8.64
C LEU A 86 -12.19 12.22 10.01
N ALA A 87 -11.02 12.86 10.06
CA ALA A 87 -10.40 13.29 11.31
C ALA A 87 -11.33 14.24 12.09
N VAL A 88 -11.86 15.26 11.43
CA VAL A 88 -12.80 16.20 12.06
C VAL A 88 -14.09 15.51 12.55
N LEU A 89 -14.60 14.55 11.81
CA LEU A 89 -15.80 13.79 12.20
C LEU A 89 -15.55 12.92 13.43
N CYS A 90 -14.41 12.22 13.47
CA CYS A 90 -14.04 11.38 14.61
C CYS A 90 -13.86 12.22 15.87
N GLU A 91 -13.23 13.37 15.79
CA GLU A 91 -13.04 14.29 16.93
C GLU A 91 -14.36 14.86 17.47
N LYS A 92 -15.32 15.13 16.59
CA LYS A 92 -16.67 15.56 17.01
C LYS A 92 -17.47 14.47 17.73
N GLN A 93 -17.16 13.20 17.50
CA GLN A 93 -17.83 12.07 18.14
C GLN A 93 -17.23 11.71 19.52
N GLY A 94 -16.11 12.31 19.90
CA GLY A 94 -15.42 12.07 21.16
C GLY A 94 -13.93 11.88 20.97
N THR A 95 -13.23 11.33 21.98
CA THR A 95 -11.80 11.04 21.87
C THR A 95 -11.59 9.90 20.88
N PRO A 96 -10.96 10.15 19.73
CA PRO A 96 -10.80 9.12 18.71
C PRO A 96 -9.79 8.06 19.14
N GLU A 97 -10.08 6.81 18.81
CA GLU A 97 -9.11 5.72 18.93
C GLU A 97 -8.02 5.84 17.85
N PRO A 98 -6.80 5.32 18.10
CA PRO A 98 -5.73 5.33 17.12
C PRO A 98 -6.15 4.65 15.83
N LEU A 99 -6.11 5.37 14.72
CA LEU A 99 -6.46 4.89 13.38
C LEU A 99 -5.23 4.82 12.49
N ARG A 100 -4.99 3.67 11.88
CA ARG A 100 -3.86 3.42 10.98
C ARG A 100 -4.34 3.26 9.55
N VAL A 101 -3.89 4.17 8.70
CA VAL A 101 -4.26 4.19 7.29
C VAL A 101 -3.04 3.85 6.44
N LEU A 102 -3.23 2.99 5.45
CA LEU A 102 -2.30 2.77 4.36
C LEU A 102 -2.84 3.45 3.10
N ALA A 103 -2.11 4.43 2.61
CA ALA A 103 -2.43 5.11 1.36
C ALA A 103 -1.44 4.70 0.26
N THR A 104 -1.94 4.17 -0.85
CA THR A 104 -1.09 3.71 -1.95
C THR A 104 -1.36 4.47 -3.23
N THR A 105 -0.35 4.59 -4.08
CA THR A 105 -0.47 5.28 -5.36
C THR A 105 0.34 4.61 -6.47
N TRP A 106 -0.03 4.91 -7.74
CA TRP A 106 0.68 4.44 -8.92
C TRP A 106 1.77 5.40 -9.39
N THR A 107 1.75 6.67 -8.97
CA THR A 107 2.63 7.71 -9.50
C THR A 107 3.58 8.25 -8.44
N ARG A 108 4.76 8.71 -8.86
CA ARG A 108 5.70 9.39 -7.96
C ARG A 108 5.06 10.66 -7.38
N GLN A 109 4.43 11.47 -8.22
CA GLN A 109 3.73 12.67 -7.77
C GLN A 109 2.67 12.36 -6.70
N GLY A 110 1.89 11.29 -6.89
CA GLY A 110 0.91 10.86 -5.89
C GLY A 110 1.58 10.46 -4.58
N LEU A 111 2.73 9.77 -4.64
CA LEU A 111 3.46 9.38 -3.44
C LEU A 111 4.00 10.60 -2.68
N ASP A 112 4.59 11.56 -3.38
CA ASP A 112 5.12 12.77 -2.75
C ASP A 112 4.00 13.58 -2.07
N ILE A 113 2.82 13.68 -2.70
CA ILE A 113 1.63 14.29 -2.11
C ILE A 113 1.19 13.52 -0.85
N LEU A 114 1.06 12.20 -0.93
CA LEU A 114 0.63 11.39 0.21
C LEU A 114 1.62 11.47 1.38
N GLN A 115 2.93 11.55 1.12
CA GLN A 115 3.96 11.70 2.15
C GLN A 115 3.90 13.06 2.85
N ASP A 116 3.80 14.15 2.08
CA ASP A 116 3.65 15.52 2.62
C ASP A 116 2.41 15.64 3.50
N MET A 117 1.32 15.08 3.04
CA MET A 117 0.05 15.07 3.76
C MET A 117 0.09 14.26 5.05
N SER A 118 0.75 13.09 5.04
CA SER A 118 0.80 12.22 6.20
C SER A 118 1.47 12.93 7.38
N GLY A 119 2.52 13.72 7.12
CA GLY A 119 3.16 14.56 8.12
C GLY A 119 2.20 15.62 8.70
N LYS A 120 1.56 16.38 7.82
CA LYS A 120 0.62 17.45 8.21
C LYS A 120 -0.61 16.93 8.99
N LEU A 121 -1.14 15.77 8.56
CA LEU A 121 -2.26 15.14 9.27
C LEU A 121 -1.84 14.63 10.63
N HIS A 122 -0.66 14.03 10.76
CA HIS A 122 -0.16 13.53 12.04
C HIS A 122 0.14 14.66 13.04
N GLU A 123 0.70 15.78 12.57
CA GLU A 123 0.92 16.96 13.41
C GLU A 123 -0.39 17.50 14.00
N LYS A 124 -1.45 17.54 13.20
CA LYS A 124 -2.76 18.06 13.61
C LYS A 124 -3.62 17.04 14.36
N HIS A 125 -3.49 15.76 14.00
CA HIS A 125 -4.27 14.64 14.53
C HIS A 125 -3.34 13.48 14.91
N PRO A 126 -2.65 13.51 16.07
CA PRO A 126 -1.63 12.52 16.44
C PRO A 126 -2.13 11.07 16.53
N TRP A 127 -3.44 10.89 16.72
CA TRP A 127 -4.10 9.59 16.74
C TRP A 127 -4.27 8.97 15.34
N LEU A 128 -4.16 9.79 14.26
CA LEU A 128 -4.26 9.35 12.87
C LEU A 128 -2.86 9.11 12.29
N SER A 129 -2.54 7.86 12.06
CA SER A 129 -1.27 7.45 11.43
C SER A 129 -1.50 7.07 9.98
N VAL A 130 -0.93 7.82 9.05
CA VAL A 130 -1.02 7.55 7.61
C VAL A 130 0.34 7.12 7.09
N ARG A 131 0.42 5.94 6.50
CA ARG A 131 1.61 5.46 5.79
C ARG A 131 1.36 5.46 4.30
N SER A 132 2.36 5.87 3.54
CA SER A 132 2.29 6.04 2.09
C SER A 132 3.22 5.07 1.38
N ALA A 133 2.76 4.45 0.31
CA ALA A 133 3.56 3.54 -0.50
C ALA A 133 3.12 3.56 -1.97
N PHE A 134 4.00 3.05 -2.84
CA PHE A 134 3.54 2.66 -4.17
C PHE A 134 2.59 1.48 -4.09
N PHE A 135 1.60 1.45 -4.99
CA PHE A 135 0.72 0.29 -5.13
C PHE A 135 1.53 -0.95 -5.53
N PRO A 136 1.37 -2.08 -4.83
CA PRO A 136 2.12 -3.30 -5.13
C PRO A 136 1.66 -3.91 -6.46
N LEU A 137 2.59 -4.55 -7.16
CA LEU A 137 2.28 -5.43 -8.28
C LEU A 137 2.12 -6.85 -7.75
N ASP A 138 1.09 -7.54 -8.22
CA ASP A 138 0.89 -8.94 -7.90
C ASP A 138 1.92 -9.78 -8.67
N ALA A 139 3.06 -10.06 -8.02
CA ALA A 139 4.10 -10.89 -8.55
C ALA A 139 3.90 -12.35 -8.12
N PRO A 140 4.11 -13.33 -9.02
CA PRO A 140 4.05 -14.74 -8.65
C PRO A 140 5.11 -15.05 -7.57
N LYS A 141 4.70 -15.85 -6.59
CA LYS A 141 5.58 -16.38 -5.55
C LYS A 141 6.40 -17.53 -6.05
#